data_f94d584cc5923deef9eec1ccb3b78fc5
#
_entry.id   f94d584cc5923deef9eec1ccb3b78fc5
#
_cell.length_a   1.000
_cell.length_b   1.000
_cell.length_c   1.000
_cell.angle_alpha   90.00
_cell.angle_beta   90.00
_cell.angle_gamma   90.00
#
_symmetry.space_group_name_H-M   'P 1'
#
loop_
_entity.id
_entity.type
_entity.pdbx_description
1 polymer ?
#
loop_
_entity_poly.entity_id
_entity_poly.type
_entity_poly.pdbx_seq_one_letter_code
_entity_poly.pdbx_strand_id
1 'polypeptide(L)'
;MNIIVIGGGAAGLMAAGTAAEQGAQVTLLETNEKVGRKLFITGKGRCNVCNNCDVQEVLRNVPVNPRFLYSALGGFGPADVMDFFENHGVALKTERGNRVFPQSDKAADIIDALFLWVKKAGVTIVHTTADELLIEDGVLTGVRAGHKTYKADRVIVATGGASYPQTGSTGDGYRFARQAGHTVVPANPSLVPLVEDGDTCQKLMGLSLRNVQLTVYENEKKLYSDFGEMLFTHFGLSGPLVLSASAHMRHFGSKKYRVEIDLKPALDEKTLDKRLLADFDKHKNSDFINALGELLPKKIIPVVIEKSGIDPREKVNSITKAQRAALLRVLKAFPVEISGKRPIAEAIITTGGVSVREVSPKTMESKKLPHLYFAGEVLDVDAYTGGFNLQIAWSTGRLAGLSATEEES
;
A
#
# COMPACT_ATOMS: atom_id res chain seq x y z
N MET A 1 -20.14 28.13 9.69
CA MET A 1 -18.79 27.58 10.02
C MET A 1 -17.98 27.50 8.73
N ASN A 2 -16.77 28.03 8.75
CA ASN A 2 -15.83 28.02 7.63
C ASN A 2 -14.79 26.91 7.85
N ILE A 3 -14.70 25.98 6.91
CA ILE A 3 -13.77 24.86 6.97
C ILE A 3 -12.81 24.91 5.80
N ILE A 4 -11.51 24.77 6.07
CA ILE A 4 -10.50 24.60 5.04
C ILE A 4 -10.07 23.13 5.00
N VAL A 5 -10.05 22.55 3.81
CA VAL A 5 -9.47 21.23 3.56
C VAL A 5 -8.22 21.41 2.72
N ILE A 6 -7.08 20.88 3.19
CA ILE A 6 -5.80 20.94 2.48
C ILE A 6 -5.53 19.60 1.80
N GLY A 7 -5.56 19.61 0.46
CA GLY A 7 -5.33 18.43 -0.39
C GLY A 7 -6.60 17.86 -1.01
N GLY A 8 -6.69 17.88 -2.35
CA GLY A 8 -7.81 17.38 -3.14
C GLY A 8 -7.65 15.91 -3.59
N GLY A 9 -7.06 15.08 -2.72
CA GLY A 9 -6.98 13.63 -2.90
C GLY A 9 -8.24 12.90 -2.40
N ALA A 10 -8.15 11.57 -2.26
CA ALA A 10 -9.24 10.71 -1.80
C ALA A 10 -9.85 11.19 -0.48
N ALA A 11 -9.04 11.31 0.56
CA ALA A 11 -9.50 11.71 1.88
C ALA A 11 -10.03 13.16 1.90
N GLY A 12 -9.35 14.07 1.19
CA GLY A 12 -9.74 15.49 1.19
C GLY A 12 -11.04 15.74 0.43
N LEU A 13 -11.25 15.11 -0.72
CA LEU A 13 -12.53 15.22 -1.43
C LEU A 13 -13.69 14.64 -0.60
N MET A 14 -13.47 13.49 0.04
CA MET A 14 -14.48 12.89 0.93
C MET A 14 -14.77 13.80 2.13
N ALA A 15 -13.74 14.35 2.78
CA ALA A 15 -13.93 15.27 3.90
C ALA A 15 -14.65 16.56 3.50
N ALA A 16 -14.24 17.16 2.38
CA ALA A 16 -14.82 18.42 1.91
C ALA A 16 -16.30 18.28 1.53
N GLY A 17 -16.65 17.24 0.75
CA GLY A 17 -18.03 16.99 0.38
C GLY A 17 -18.92 16.68 1.59
N THR A 18 -18.42 15.83 2.49
CA THR A 18 -19.13 15.49 3.72
C THR A 18 -19.40 16.73 4.60
N ALA A 19 -18.39 17.56 4.83
CA ALA A 19 -18.57 18.78 5.62
C ALA A 19 -19.54 19.78 4.96
N ALA A 20 -19.47 19.92 3.63
CA ALA A 20 -20.37 20.80 2.90
C ALA A 20 -21.83 20.30 2.93
N GLU A 21 -22.09 19.01 2.87
CA GLU A 21 -23.44 18.43 3.02
C GLU A 21 -24.01 18.68 4.42
N GLN A 22 -23.18 18.87 5.44
CA GLN A 22 -23.60 19.26 6.78
C GLN A 22 -23.80 20.78 6.92
N GLY A 23 -23.73 21.55 5.81
CA GLY A 23 -23.99 22.99 5.81
C GLY A 23 -22.78 23.89 6.08
N ALA A 24 -21.57 23.35 6.18
CA ALA A 24 -20.36 24.16 6.31
C ALA A 24 -19.99 24.87 5.00
N GLN A 25 -19.38 26.05 5.10
CA GLN A 25 -18.73 26.72 3.98
C GLN A 25 -17.32 26.13 3.83
N VAL A 26 -17.12 25.32 2.79
CA VAL A 26 -15.86 24.56 2.60
C VAL A 26 -15.03 25.15 1.47
N THR A 27 -13.77 25.44 1.79
CA THR A 27 -12.72 25.78 0.82
C THR A 27 -11.70 24.63 0.76
N LEU A 28 -11.56 24.01 -0.40
CA LEU A 28 -10.57 22.96 -0.68
C LEU A 28 -9.37 23.58 -1.37
N LEU A 29 -8.19 23.52 -0.74
CA LEU A 29 -6.91 23.95 -1.32
C LEU A 29 -6.21 22.77 -1.97
N GLU A 30 -5.95 22.85 -3.27
CA GLU A 30 -5.27 21.81 -4.07
C GLU A 30 -4.12 22.40 -4.86
N THR A 31 -2.93 21.85 -4.69
CA THR A 31 -1.71 22.32 -5.36
C THR A 31 -1.74 22.08 -6.88
N ASN A 32 -2.35 20.99 -7.32
CA ASN A 32 -2.43 20.63 -8.72
C ASN A 32 -3.61 21.33 -9.43
N GLU A 33 -3.52 21.43 -10.76
CA GLU A 33 -4.63 21.95 -11.60
C GLU A 33 -5.88 21.05 -11.57
N LYS A 34 -5.74 19.79 -11.19
CA LYS A 34 -6.83 18.81 -11.11
C LYS A 34 -6.76 18.06 -9.78
N VAL A 35 -7.92 17.85 -9.18
CA VAL A 35 -8.08 17.01 -8.00
C VAL A 35 -7.88 15.52 -8.33
N GLY A 36 -7.61 14.69 -7.35
CA GLY A 36 -7.57 13.24 -7.50
C GLY A 36 -6.36 12.70 -8.28
N ARG A 37 -5.28 13.45 -8.41
CA ARG A 37 -4.13 13.08 -9.26
C ARG A 37 -3.50 11.74 -8.90
N LYS A 38 -3.36 11.45 -7.60
CA LYS A 38 -2.88 10.14 -7.15
C LYS A 38 -3.92 9.03 -7.37
N LEU A 39 -5.22 9.32 -7.22
CA LEU A 39 -6.29 8.36 -7.54
C LEU A 39 -6.20 7.87 -8.99
N PHE A 40 -5.90 8.77 -9.93
CA PHE A 40 -5.82 8.46 -11.36
C PHE A 40 -4.81 7.34 -11.68
N ILE A 41 -3.71 7.23 -10.91
CA ILE A 41 -2.68 6.21 -11.14
C ILE A 41 -2.90 4.93 -10.33
N THR A 42 -3.81 4.93 -9.35
CA THR A 42 -4.08 3.75 -8.53
C THR A 42 -4.68 2.61 -9.34
N GLY A 43 -4.43 1.37 -8.92
CA GLY A 43 -4.95 0.20 -9.61
C GLY A 43 -4.53 0.11 -11.08
N LYS A 44 -3.38 0.67 -11.47
CA LYS A 44 -2.89 0.77 -12.85
C LYS A 44 -3.84 1.60 -13.75
N GLY A 45 -4.33 2.72 -13.25
CA GLY A 45 -5.23 3.61 -13.95
C GLY A 45 -6.72 3.23 -13.85
N ARG A 46 -7.05 2.17 -13.10
CA ARG A 46 -8.43 1.70 -12.92
C ARG A 46 -9.10 2.14 -11.62
N CYS A 47 -8.33 2.58 -10.63
CA CYS A 47 -8.73 2.86 -9.25
C CYS A 47 -9.32 1.62 -8.53
N ASN A 48 -8.54 0.96 -7.69
CA ASN A 48 -9.06 -0.07 -6.79
C ASN A 48 -9.73 0.61 -5.58
N VAL A 49 -11.03 0.86 -5.70
CA VAL A 49 -11.83 1.74 -4.83
C VAL A 49 -11.82 1.28 -3.37
N CYS A 50 -12.05 0.00 -3.16
CA CYS A 50 -12.05 -0.65 -1.84
C CYS A 50 -11.86 -2.17 -2.01
N ASN A 51 -12.00 -2.91 -0.93
CA ASN A 51 -12.12 -4.36 -0.94
C ASN A 51 -13.54 -4.74 -0.49
N ASN A 52 -14.22 -5.60 -1.23
CA ASN A 52 -15.56 -6.08 -0.89
C ASN A 52 -15.47 -7.13 0.23
N CYS A 53 -15.25 -6.67 1.44
CA CYS A 53 -15.12 -7.49 2.63
C CYS A 53 -15.72 -6.76 3.86
N ASP A 54 -15.79 -7.43 4.99
CA ASP A 54 -16.20 -6.81 6.24
C ASP A 54 -15.11 -5.92 6.86
N VAL A 55 -15.50 -5.10 7.83
CA VAL A 55 -14.58 -4.19 8.55
C VAL A 55 -13.47 -4.95 9.26
N GLN A 56 -13.74 -6.14 9.79
CA GLN A 56 -12.73 -6.94 10.48
C GLN A 56 -11.64 -7.42 9.53
N GLU A 57 -12.02 -7.79 8.30
CA GLU A 57 -11.06 -8.16 7.27
C GLU A 57 -10.22 -6.94 6.82
N VAL A 58 -10.83 -5.75 6.71
CA VAL A 58 -10.06 -4.52 6.46
C VAL A 58 -8.99 -4.36 7.54
N LEU A 59 -9.36 -4.44 8.82
CA LEU A 59 -8.46 -4.28 9.96
C LEU A 59 -7.32 -5.31 9.99
N ARG A 60 -7.58 -6.57 9.59
CA ARG A 60 -6.53 -7.60 9.45
C ARG A 60 -5.48 -7.24 8.40
N ASN A 61 -5.87 -6.47 7.40
CA ASN A 61 -5.00 -6.02 6.32
C ASN A 61 -4.29 -4.68 6.62
N VAL A 62 -4.39 -4.17 7.85
CA VAL A 62 -3.71 -2.96 8.33
C VAL A 62 -2.61 -3.35 9.34
N PRO A 63 -1.35 -3.52 8.92
CA PRO A 63 -0.27 -3.93 9.82
C PRO A 63 0.16 -2.83 10.80
N VAL A 64 -0.24 -1.57 10.57
CA VAL A 64 0.16 -0.41 11.39
C VAL A 64 -1.06 0.27 11.98
N ASN A 65 -1.14 0.30 13.31
CA ASN A 65 -2.17 1.00 14.07
C ASN A 65 -3.64 0.66 13.69
N PRO A 66 -4.02 -0.60 13.41
CA PRO A 66 -5.38 -0.94 12.95
C PRO A 66 -6.48 -0.48 13.90
N ARG A 67 -6.23 -0.50 15.22
CA ARG A 67 -7.22 -0.12 16.24
C ARG A 67 -7.66 1.34 16.15
N PHE A 68 -6.82 2.20 15.61
CA PHE A 68 -7.14 3.60 15.38
C PHE A 68 -8.33 3.78 14.42
N LEU A 69 -8.55 2.84 13.52
CA LEU A 69 -9.53 2.93 12.44
C LEU A 69 -10.95 2.43 12.81
N TYR A 70 -11.17 1.87 14.01
CA TYR A 70 -12.46 1.27 14.37
C TYR A 70 -13.65 2.21 14.14
N SER A 71 -13.55 3.46 14.63
CA SER A 71 -14.65 4.43 14.49
C SER A 71 -14.86 4.84 13.04
N ALA A 72 -13.80 5.13 12.31
CA ALA A 72 -13.89 5.54 10.92
C ALA A 72 -14.47 4.45 10.02
N LEU A 73 -14.00 3.21 10.15
CA LEU A 73 -14.49 2.06 9.38
C LEU A 73 -15.89 1.62 9.81
N GLY A 74 -16.22 1.76 11.10
CA GLY A 74 -17.56 1.46 11.61
C GLY A 74 -18.62 2.47 11.13
N GLY A 75 -18.23 3.72 10.91
CA GLY A 75 -19.11 4.77 10.37
C GLY A 75 -19.18 4.83 8.85
N PHE A 76 -18.18 4.27 8.14
CA PHE A 76 -18.12 4.25 6.68
C PHE A 76 -17.22 3.10 6.19
N GLY A 77 -17.79 1.90 6.14
CA GLY A 77 -17.10 0.68 5.74
C GLY A 77 -17.12 0.43 4.22
N PRO A 78 -16.61 -0.74 3.78
CA PRO A 78 -16.55 -1.06 2.35
C PRO A 78 -17.91 -1.08 1.64
N ALA A 79 -18.95 -1.57 2.27
CA ALA A 79 -20.31 -1.55 1.70
C ALA A 79 -20.79 -0.11 1.48
N ASP A 80 -20.60 0.77 2.48
CA ASP A 80 -20.99 2.18 2.39
C ASP A 80 -20.23 2.90 1.26
N VAL A 81 -18.94 2.56 1.06
CA VAL A 81 -18.13 3.11 -0.04
C VAL A 81 -18.65 2.67 -1.40
N MET A 82 -19.04 1.39 -1.54
CA MET A 82 -19.62 0.90 -2.79
C MET A 82 -20.95 1.60 -3.07
N ASP A 83 -21.85 1.64 -2.09
CA ASP A 83 -23.14 2.33 -2.19
C ASP A 83 -22.97 3.83 -2.53
N PHE A 84 -21.96 4.49 -1.92
CA PHE A 84 -21.67 5.88 -2.21
C PHE A 84 -21.35 6.09 -3.70
N PHE A 85 -20.42 5.32 -4.28
CA PHE A 85 -20.07 5.49 -5.68
C PHE A 85 -21.17 5.08 -6.64
N GLU A 86 -21.93 4.01 -6.35
CA GLU A 86 -23.07 3.59 -7.16
C GLU A 86 -24.20 4.64 -7.13
N ASN A 87 -24.49 5.24 -5.99
CA ASN A 87 -25.45 6.34 -5.87
C ASN A 87 -24.99 7.63 -6.58
N HIS A 88 -23.70 7.77 -6.84
CA HIS A 88 -23.13 8.87 -7.63
C HIS A 88 -22.88 8.48 -9.10
N GLY A 89 -23.51 7.41 -9.57
CA GLY A 89 -23.58 7.03 -10.98
C GLY A 89 -22.38 6.22 -11.48
N VAL A 90 -21.53 5.69 -10.59
CA VAL A 90 -20.40 4.82 -10.97
C VAL A 90 -20.76 3.37 -10.69
N ALA A 91 -21.08 2.62 -11.75
CA ALA A 91 -21.25 1.17 -11.62
C ALA A 91 -19.93 0.50 -11.24
N LEU A 92 -19.98 -0.40 -10.25
CA LEU A 92 -18.81 -1.09 -9.72
C LEU A 92 -18.83 -2.59 -10.08
N LYS A 93 -17.66 -3.21 -10.03
CA LYS A 93 -17.47 -4.66 -10.15
C LYS A 93 -16.47 -5.16 -9.11
N THR A 94 -16.70 -6.38 -8.61
CA THR A 94 -15.77 -7.08 -7.73
C THR A 94 -14.98 -8.10 -8.53
N GLU A 95 -13.67 -8.04 -8.47
CA GLU A 95 -12.71 -8.96 -9.11
C GLU A 95 -12.09 -9.92 -8.09
N ARG A 96 -11.24 -10.85 -8.58
CA ARG A 96 -10.49 -11.79 -7.75
C ARG A 96 -9.81 -11.09 -6.57
N GLY A 97 -9.91 -11.68 -5.38
CA GLY A 97 -9.38 -11.11 -4.12
C GLY A 97 -10.26 -9.98 -3.59
N ASN A 98 -11.55 -9.98 -3.94
CA ASN A 98 -12.56 -9.02 -3.50
C ASN A 98 -12.23 -7.55 -3.83
N ARG A 99 -11.36 -7.31 -4.81
CA ARG A 99 -10.97 -5.95 -5.24
C ARG A 99 -12.10 -5.30 -6.02
N VAL A 100 -12.47 -4.10 -5.65
CA VAL A 100 -13.56 -3.34 -6.26
C VAL A 100 -13.00 -2.30 -7.24
N PHE A 101 -13.52 -2.31 -8.47
CA PHE A 101 -13.17 -1.39 -9.53
C PHE A 101 -14.41 -0.81 -10.19
N PRO A 102 -14.32 0.38 -10.83
CA PRO A 102 -15.39 0.84 -11.72
C PRO A 102 -15.56 -0.15 -12.87
N GLN A 103 -16.80 -0.37 -13.30
CA GLN A 103 -17.15 -1.27 -14.41
C GLN A 103 -16.42 -0.90 -15.70
N SER A 104 -16.18 0.38 -15.90
CA SER A 104 -15.46 0.96 -17.07
C SER A 104 -13.94 0.69 -17.07
N ASP A 105 -13.36 0.25 -15.95
CA ASP A 105 -11.91 0.16 -15.72
C ASP A 105 -11.17 1.53 -15.84
N LYS A 106 -11.87 2.64 -15.58
CA LYS A 106 -11.30 3.99 -15.64
C LYS A 106 -11.34 4.68 -14.28
N ALA A 107 -10.18 5.03 -13.74
CA ALA A 107 -10.08 5.82 -12.51
C ALA A 107 -10.72 7.21 -12.65
N ALA A 108 -10.84 7.72 -13.88
CA ALA A 108 -11.49 9.00 -14.16
C ALA A 108 -12.93 9.02 -13.65
N ASP A 109 -13.71 7.94 -13.83
CA ASP A 109 -15.12 7.91 -13.41
C ASP A 109 -15.29 8.10 -11.89
N ILE A 110 -14.36 7.55 -11.10
CA ILE A 110 -14.32 7.74 -9.64
C ILE A 110 -14.00 9.21 -9.29
N ILE A 111 -13.03 9.80 -10.00
CA ILE A 111 -12.62 11.19 -9.78
C ILE A 111 -13.72 12.16 -10.19
N ASP A 112 -14.35 11.93 -11.34
CA ASP A 112 -15.43 12.76 -11.86
C ASP A 112 -16.66 12.71 -10.94
N ALA A 113 -17.03 11.54 -10.43
CA ALA A 113 -18.10 11.38 -9.45
C ALA A 113 -17.83 12.20 -8.18
N LEU A 114 -16.63 12.09 -7.59
CA LEU A 114 -16.23 12.87 -6.43
C LEU A 114 -16.22 14.38 -6.73
N PHE A 115 -15.67 14.78 -7.87
CA PHE A 115 -15.60 16.19 -8.29
C PHE A 115 -17.00 16.79 -8.45
N LEU A 116 -17.90 16.11 -9.15
CA LEU A 116 -19.28 16.55 -9.34
C LEU A 116 -20.04 16.62 -8.01
N TRP A 117 -19.83 15.64 -7.14
CA TRP A 117 -20.44 15.63 -5.81
C TRP A 117 -20.00 16.81 -4.96
N VAL A 118 -18.69 17.08 -4.82
CA VAL A 118 -18.20 18.21 -4.02
C VAL A 118 -18.63 19.56 -4.60
N LYS A 119 -18.69 19.69 -5.93
CA LYS A 119 -19.18 20.89 -6.60
C LYS A 119 -20.67 21.10 -6.33
N LYS A 120 -21.49 20.07 -6.40
CA LYS A 120 -22.93 20.10 -6.09
C LYS A 120 -23.17 20.45 -4.61
N ALA A 121 -22.34 19.95 -3.69
CA ALA A 121 -22.40 20.29 -2.27
C ALA A 121 -21.95 21.75 -1.97
N GLY A 122 -21.44 22.48 -2.95
CA GLY A 122 -21.05 23.88 -2.79
C GLY A 122 -19.60 24.11 -2.37
N VAL A 123 -18.73 23.11 -2.44
CA VAL A 123 -17.30 23.26 -2.11
C VAL A 123 -16.62 24.21 -3.10
N THR A 124 -15.91 25.22 -2.57
CA THR A 124 -15.02 26.09 -3.34
C THR A 124 -13.64 25.46 -3.47
N ILE A 125 -13.26 25.07 -4.68
CA ILE A 125 -11.92 24.53 -4.94
C ILE A 125 -11.01 25.67 -5.39
N VAL A 126 -9.87 25.82 -4.70
CA VAL A 126 -8.85 26.81 -5.00
C VAL A 126 -7.54 26.11 -5.32
N HIS A 127 -7.06 26.34 -6.55
CA HIS A 127 -5.78 25.77 -7.00
C HIS A 127 -4.61 26.61 -6.46
N THR A 128 -4.09 26.21 -5.30
CA THR A 128 -2.98 26.86 -4.61
C THR A 128 -2.33 25.90 -3.64
N THR A 129 -1.06 26.15 -3.32
CA THR A 129 -0.32 25.40 -2.30
C THR A 129 -0.49 26.07 -0.93
N ALA A 130 -0.90 25.30 0.07
CA ALA A 130 -0.93 25.74 1.45
C ALA A 130 0.50 25.78 2.00
N ASP A 131 0.88 26.94 2.60
CA ASP A 131 2.24 27.15 3.09
C ASP A 131 2.36 26.90 4.58
N GLU A 132 1.42 27.39 5.38
CA GLU A 132 1.44 27.23 6.85
C GLU A 132 0.04 27.33 7.46
N LEU A 133 -0.11 26.75 8.65
CA LEU A 133 -1.25 26.99 9.52
C LEU A 133 -1.09 28.35 10.21
N LEU A 134 -2.18 29.10 10.33
CA LEU A 134 -2.20 30.34 11.11
C LEU A 134 -2.66 29.99 12.53
N ILE A 135 -1.77 30.16 13.49
CA ILE A 135 -1.99 29.84 14.90
C ILE A 135 -1.68 31.11 15.69
N GLU A 136 -2.68 31.68 16.34
CA GLU A 136 -2.60 32.88 17.15
C GLU A 136 -2.96 32.50 18.59
N ASP A 137 -2.06 32.76 19.53
CA ASP A 137 -2.23 32.45 20.96
C ASP A 137 -2.65 31.01 21.25
N GLY A 138 -2.15 30.06 20.43
CA GLY A 138 -2.48 28.62 20.55
C GLY A 138 -3.82 28.24 19.93
N VAL A 139 -4.48 29.14 19.22
CA VAL A 139 -5.75 28.91 18.51
C VAL A 139 -5.52 28.88 17.00
N LEU A 140 -6.10 27.92 16.33
CA LEU A 140 -6.09 27.84 14.88
C LEU A 140 -7.04 28.90 14.30
N THR A 141 -6.54 29.77 13.40
CA THR A 141 -7.32 30.86 12.80
C THR A 141 -7.45 30.76 11.29
N GLY A 142 -6.69 29.85 10.65
CA GLY A 142 -6.77 29.64 9.21
C GLY A 142 -5.52 29.04 8.61
N VAL A 143 -5.35 29.31 7.30
CA VAL A 143 -4.23 28.82 6.48
C VAL A 143 -3.69 29.93 5.59
N ARG A 144 -2.37 30.05 5.49
CA ARG A 144 -1.72 30.89 4.47
C ARG A 144 -1.40 30.05 3.24
N ALA A 145 -1.70 30.59 2.06
CA ALA A 145 -1.37 30.00 0.77
C ALA A 145 -0.88 31.10 -0.18
N GLY A 146 0.40 31.13 -0.49
CA GLY A 146 1.07 32.22 -1.19
C GLY A 146 0.95 33.55 -0.42
N HIS A 147 0.42 34.58 -1.11
CA HIS A 147 0.19 35.89 -0.50
C HIS A 147 -1.20 36.04 0.13
N LYS A 148 -2.03 34.98 0.13
CA LYS A 148 -3.40 35.02 0.64
C LYS A 148 -3.52 34.31 1.97
N THR A 149 -4.32 34.90 2.84
CA THR A 149 -4.77 34.29 4.09
C THR A 149 -6.20 33.84 3.92
N TYR A 150 -6.45 32.58 4.24
CA TYR A 150 -7.76 31.98 4.28
C TYR A 150 -8.13 31.77 5.75
N LYS A 151 -9.08 32.57 6.25
CA LYS A 151 -9.61 32.40 7.61
C LYS A 151 -10.49 31.16 7.68
N ALA A 152 -10.39 30.41 8.75
CA ALA A 152 -11.21 29.24 9.00
C ALA A 152 -11.46 29.04 10.48
N ASP A 153 -12.63 28.49 10.79
CA ASP A 153 -12.94 28.01 12.13
C ASP A 153 -12.30 26.64 12.36
N ARG A 154 -12.12 25.84 11.31
CA ARG A 154 -11.55 24.49 11.36
C ARG A 154 -10.72 24.16 10.12
N VAL A 155 -9.70 23.31 10.27
CA VAL A 155 -8.83 22.88 9.16
C VAL A 155 -8.68 21.37 9.16
N ILE A 156 -8.83 20.75 7.97
CA ILE A 156 -8.61 19.32 7.75
C ILE A 156 -7.40 19.14 6.86
N VAL A 157 -6.35 18.48 7.37
CA VAL A 157 -5.13 18.14 6.62
C VAL A 157 -5.29 16.77 6.00
N ALA A 158 -5.40 16.71 4.67
CA ALA A 158 -5.61 15.51 3.87
C ALA A 158 -4.64 15.42 2.68
N THR A 159 -3.39 15.82 2.91
CA THR A 159 -2.36 16.02 1.88
C THR A 159 -1.72 14.73 1.38
N GLY A 160 -2.11 13.57 1.92
CA GLY A 160 -1.47 12.29 1.62
C GLY A 160 -0.11 12.14 2.28
N GLY A 161 0.67 11.15 1.83
CA GLY A 161 2.03 10.86 2.32
C GLY A 161 3.12 11.53 1.49
N ALA A 162 4.22 10.78 1.25
CA ALA A 162 5.37 11.22 0.46
C ALA A 162 5.66 10.31 -0.76
N SER A 163 4.79 9.34 -1.04
CA SER A 163 4.92 8.47 -2.20
C SER A 163 4.30 9.11 -3.45
N TYR A 164 4.90 8.87 -4.62
CA TYR A 164 4.53 9.51 -5.89
C TYR A 164 4.50 11.06 -5.80
N PRO A 165 5.61 11.73 -5.46
CA PRO A 165 5.64 13.18 -5.24
C PRO A 165 5.16 13.99 -6.44
N GLN A 166 5.30 13.47 -7.67
CA GLN A 166 4.78 14.08 -8.90
C GLN A 166 3.24 14.18 -8.93
N THR A 167 2.53 13.55 -8.01
CA THR A 167 1.07 13.67 -7.87
C THR A 167 0.65 14.71 -6.82
N GLY A 168 1.61 15.38 -6.18
CA GLY A 168 1.36 16.36 -5.11
C GLY A 168 1.52 15.79 -3.68
N SER A 169 1.84 14.50 -3.53
CA SER A 169 2.12 13.89 -2.22
C SER A 169 3.58 14.13 -1.83
N THR A 170 3.91 15.32 -1.35
CA THR A 170 5.27 15.81 -1.06
C THR A 170 5.63 15.73 0.43
N GLY A 171 4.69 15.31 1.28
CA GLY A 171 4.87 15.28 2.74
C GLY A 171 4.59 16.62 3.43
N ASP A 172 3.93 17.58 2.77
CA ASP A 172 3.59 18.89 3.35
C ASP A 172 2.76 18.79 4.62
N GLY A 173 1.86 17.80 4.70
CA GLY A 173 1.09 17.55 5.92
C GLY A 173 1.92 17.27 7.16
N TYR A 174 3.12 16.72 6.98
CA TYR A 174 4.05 16.48 8.09
C TYR A 174 4.63 17.79 8.62
N ARG A 175 4.77 18.82 7.77
CA ARG A 175 5.18 20.15 8.17
C ARG A 175 4.08 20.82 9.01
N PHE A 176 2.83 20.77 8.56
CA PHE A 176 1.68 21.29 9.31
C PHE A 176 1.52 20.58 10.65
N ALA A 177 1.67 19.27 10.68
CA ALA A 177 1.61 18.51 11.93
C ALA A 177 2.69 18.93 12.93
N ARG A 178 3.94 19.12 12.49
CA ARG A 178 5.02 19.61 13.35
C ARG A 178 4.76 21.04 13.85
N GLN A 179 4.21 21.91 13.00
CA GLN A 179 3.82 23.26 13.37
C GLN A 179 2.76 23.27 14.49
N ALA A 180 1.85 22.31 14.46
CA ALA A 180 0.83 22.08 15.49
C ALA A 180 1.34 21.26 16.71
N GLY A 181 2.64 20.99 16.80
CA GLY A 181 3.25 20.29 17.94
C GLY A 181 3.12 18.74 17.89
N HIS A 182 2.71 18.16 16.75
CA HIS A 182 2.60 16.72 16.62
C HIS A 182 3.93 16.02 16.38
N THR A 183 4.05 14.83 16.92
CA THR A 183 5.09 13.88 16.57
C THR A 183 4.80 13.31 15.19
N VAL A 184 5.79 13.37 14.31
CA VAL A 184 5.75 12.72 12.98
C VAL A 184 6.70 11.54 12.97
N VAL A 185 6.15 10.34 12.85
CA VAL A 185 6.92 9.11 12.64
C VAL A 185 7.62 9.19 11.28
N PRO A 186 8.93 8.89 11.19
CA PRO A 186 9.67 9.01 9.94
C PRO A 186 8.99 8.29 8.78
N ALA A 187 8.80 9.02 7.66
CA ALA A 187 8.22 8.47 6.45
C ALA A 187 9.17 7.49 5.77
N ASN A 188 8.69 6.30 5.46
CA ASN A 188 9.43 5.26 4.78
C ASN A 188 8.60 4.67 3.63
N PRO A 189 9.25 4.09 2.58
CA PRO A 189 8.54 3.42 1.51
C PRO A 189 7.85 2.15 2.02
N SER A 190 6.57 1.97 1.69
CA SER A 190 5.78 0.76 1.93
C SER A 190 5.09 0.32 0.64
N LEU A 191 4.79 -0.98 0.51
CA LEU A 191 4.31 -1.58 -0.73
C LEU A 191 5.23 -1.22 -1.91
N VAL A 192 6.50 -1.54 -1.77
CA VAL A 192 7.56 -1.15 -2.68
C VAL A 192 8.40 -2.37 -3.06
N PRO A 193 8.96 -2.45 -4.29
CA PRO A 193 9.87 -3.52 -4.67
C PRO A 193 11.12 -3.58 -3.78
N LEU A 194 11.69 -4.78 -3.67
CA LEU A 194 12.91 -5.06 -2.89
C LEU A 194 14.12 -5.15 -3.81
N VAL A 195 15.26 -4.66 -3.34
CA VAL A 195 16.55 -4.70 -4.05
C VAL A 195 17.35 -5.89 -3.54
N GLU A 196 17.82 -6.73 -4.46
CA GLU A 196 18.67 -7.89 -4.16
C GLU A 196 20.12 -7.45 -3.87
N ASP A 197 20.77 -8.18 -2.96
CA ASP A 197 22.21 -8.20 -2.80
C ASP A 197 22.77 -9.41 -3.55
N GLY A 198 22.94 -9.28 -4.85
CA GLY A 198 23.35 -10.36 -5.76
C GLY A 198 22.91 -10.16 -7.20
N ASP A 199 22.95 -11.23 -7.99
CA ASP A 199 22.62 -11.24 -9.42
C ASP A 199 21.51 -12.24 -9.82
N THR A 200 20.96 -12.95 -8.85
CA THR A 200 19.92 -13.98 -9.07
C THR A 200 18.69 -13.40 -9.76
N CYS A 201 18.21 -12.26 -9.27
CA CYS A 201 17.04 -11.60 -9.84
C CYS A 201 17.28 -11.06 -11.24
N GLN A 202 18.49 -10.57 -11.52
CA GLN A 202 18.87 -10.13 -12.86
C GLN A 202 18.84 -11.30 -13.86
N LYS A 203 19.37 -12.47 -13.49
CA LYS A 203 19.31 -13.71 -14.29
C LYS A 203 17.87 -14.13 -14.56
N LEU A 204 16.96 -13.88 -13.63
CA LEU A 204 15.55 -14.26 -13.68
C LEU A 204 14.62 -13.13 -14.14
N MET A 205 15.12 -11.98 -14.53
CA MET A 205 14.33 -10.78 -14.90
C MET A 205 13.15 -11.12 -15.83
N GLY A 206 11.96 -10.67 -15.46
CA GLY A 206 10.70 -10.92 -16.22
C GLY A 206 10.01 -12.25 -15.90
N LEU A 207 10.61 -13.13 -15.08
CA LEU A 207 9.94 -14.35 -14.62
C LEU A 207 8.93 -14.02 -13.54
N SER A 208 7.66 -14.34 -13.78
CA SER A 208 6.58 -14.31 -12.79
C SER A 208 6.33 -15.69 -12.22
N LEU A 209 6.21 -15.79 -10.92
CA LEU A 209 5.79 -17.00 -10.20
C LEU A 209 4.43 -16.74 -9.56
N ARG A 210 3.44 -17.62 -9.81
CA ARG A 210 2.04 -17.37 -9.40
C ARG A 210 1.61 -18.07 -8.12
N ASN A 211 2.17 -19.21 -7.83
CA ASN A 211 1.74 -20.06 -6.71
C ASN A 211 2.97 -20.44 -5.88
N VAL A 212 3.55 -19.44 -5.23
CA VAL A 212 4.71 -19.62 -4.36
C VAL A 212 4.40 -19.12 -2.96
N GLN A 213 5.11 -19.63 -1.98
CA GLN A 213 5.13 -19.05 -0.64
C GLN A 213 6.41 -18.28 -0.45
N LEU A 214 6.29 -17.02 -0.06
CA LEU A 214 7.41 -16.15 0.25
C LEU A 214 7.50 -15.99 1.76
N THR A 215 8.68 -16.20 2.33
CA THR A 215 8.97 -15.97 3.73
C THR A 215 10.08 -14.95 3.85
N VAL A 216 9.87 -13.92 4.67
CA VAL A 216 10.88 -12.90 5.01
C VAL A 216 11.49 -13.24 6.35
N TYR A 217 12.80 -13.19 6.44
CA TYR A 217 13.57 -13.29 7.67
C TYR A 217 14.28 -11.97 7.96
N GLU A 218 14.24 -11.56 9.23
CA GLU A 218 15.02 -10.46 9.79
C GLU A 218 16.04 -11.07 10.76
N ASN A 219 17.33 -11.05 10.44
CA ASN A 219 18.38 -11.70 11.26
C ASN A 219 17.98 -13.11 11.69
N GLU A 220 17.69 -14.02 10.81
CA GLU A 220 17.27 -15.42 11.07
C GLU A 220 15.87 -15.59 11.72
N LYS A 221 15.21 -14.51 12.18
CA LYS A 221 13.85 -14.59 12.72
C LYS A 221 12.84 -14.43 11.60
N LYS A 222 11.90 -15.37 11.50
CA LYS A 222 10.75 -15.24 10.57
C LYS A 222 9.93 -14.00 10.94
N LEU A 223 9.81 -13.08 9.98
CA LEU A 223 9.10 -11.82 10.13
C LEU A 223 7.72 -11.84 9.47
N TYR A 224 7.63 -12.42 8.28
CA TYR A 224 6.42 -12.46 7.47
C TYR A 224 6.42 -13.70 6.59
N SER A 225 5.25 -14.21 6.25
CA SER A 225 5.11 -15.28 5.27
C SER A 225 3.72 -15.26 4.68
N ASP A 226 3.63 -15.34 3.36
CA ASP A 226 2.35 -15.36 2.65
C ASP A 226 2.48 -16.10 1.32
N PHE A 227 1.32 -16.50 0.77
CA PHE A 227 1.18 -17.24 -0.49
C PHE A 227 0.63 -16.31 -1.58
N GLY A 228 1.20 -16.39 -2.79
CA GLY A 228 0.71 -15.57 -3.88
C GLY A 228 1.61 -15.57 -5.11
N GLU A 229 1.58 -14.43 -5.79
CA GLU A 229 2.36 -14.19 -7.00
C GLU A 229 3.43 -13.14 -6.81
N MET A 230 4.57 -13.32 -7.48
CA MET A 230 5.71 -12.43 -7.46
C MET A 230 6.38 -12.33 -8.84
N LEU A 231 7.24 -11.34 -8.99
CA LEU A 231 7.98 -11.04 -10.20
C LEU A 231 9.45 -10.81 -9.88
N PHE A 232 10.35 -11.41 -10.66
CA PHE A 232 11.77 -11.05 -10.69
C PHE A 232 12.00 -9.88 -11.65
N THR A 233 12.72 -8.86 -11.18
CA THR A 233 13.12 -7.68 -11.95
C THR A 233 14.65 -7.63 -12.10
N HIS A 234 15.17 -6.67 -12.86
CA HIS A 234 16.61 -6.51 -13.02
C HIS A 234 17.34 -6.05 -11.75
N PHE A 235 16.63 -5.51 -10.77
CA PHE A 235 17.18 -5.01 -9.51
C PHE A 235 16.83 -5.86 -8.29
N GLY A 236 15.88 -6.80 -8.41
CA GLY A 236 15.41 -7.57 -7.27
C GLY A 236 13.99 -8.12 -7.45
N LEU A 237 13.20 -8.11 -6.39
CA LEU A 237 11.87 -8.71 -6.32
C LEU A 237 10.75 -7.68 -6.36
N SER A 238 9.63 -8.03 -7.00
CA SER A 238 8.40 -7.22 -7.09
C SER A 238 7.16 -8.12 -7.16
N GLY A 239 5.99 -7.53 -7.39
CA GLY A 239 4.70 -8.22 -7.46
C GLY A 239 3.94 -8.16 -6.13
N PRO A 240 2.64 -8.51 -6.12
CA PRO A 240 1.75 -8.29 -4.98
C PRO A 240 2.26 -8.87 -3.66
N LEU A 241 2.77 -10.11 -3.71
CA LEU A 241 3.34 -10.79 -2.53
C LEU A 241 4.55 -10.05 -1.95
N VAL A 242 5.46 -9.59 -2.81
CA VAL A 242 6.66 -8.86 -2.40
C VAL A 242 6.32 -7.46 -1.87
N LEU A 243 5.38 -6.78 -2.50
CA LEU A 243 4.92 -5.47 -2.04
C LEU A 243 4.33 -5.56 -0.62
N SER A 244 3.48 -6.56 -0.35
CA SER A 244 2.96 -6.80 1.00
C SER A 244 4.08 -7.14 2.00
N ALA A 245 5.03 -7.99 1.61
CA ALA A 245 6.18 -8.34 2.44
C ALA A 245 7.02 -7.12 2.83
N SER A 246 7.19 -6.15 1.90
CA SER A 246 7.98 -4.94 2.13
C SER A 246 7.45 -4.05 3.26
N ALA A 247 6.15 -4.11 3.57
CA ALA A 247 5.54 -3.37 4.67
C ALA A 247 6.11 -3.76 6.05
N HIS A 248 6.62 -4.99 6.18
CA HIS A 248 7.21 -5.51 7.41
C HIS A 248 8.71 -5.20 7.55
N MET A 249 9.39 -4.85 6.47
CA MET A 249 10.85 -4.66 6.44
C MET A 249 11.20 -3.19 6.70
N ARG A 250 11.35 -2.79 7.97
CA ARG A 250 11.45 -1.37 8.37
C ARG A 250 12.83 -0.92 8.83
N HIS A 251 13.75 -1.85 9.12
CA HIS A 251 14.99 -1.56 9.83
C HIS A 251 16.23 -1.80 8.98
N PHE A 252 16.18 -1.44 7.68
CA PHE A 252 17.35 -1.47 6.83
C PHE A 252 18.47 -0.59 7.40
N GLY A 253 19.71 -1.06 7.28
CA GLY A 253 20.88 -0.41 7.90
C GLY A 253 21.27 -0.95 9.28
N SER A 254 20.32 -1.47 10.06
CA SER A 254 20.57 -2.11 11.35
C SER A 254 20.27 -3.60 11.37
N LYS A 255 19.49 -4.09 10.42
CA LYS A 255 19.05 -5.48 10.30
C LYS A 255 19.32 -6.03 8.90
N LYS A 256 19.65 -7.31 8.82
CA LYS A 256 19.77 -8.05 7.57
C LYS A 256 18.44 -8.71 7.22
N TYR A 257 18.10 -8.68 5.94
CA TYR A 257 16.87 -9.30 5.44
C TYR A 257 17.20 -10.35 4.39
N ARG A 258 16.53 -11.50 4.51
CA ARG A 258 16.56 -12.58 3.54
C ARG A 258 15.13 -12.96 3.18
N VAL A 259 14.90 -13.21 1.91
CA VAL A 259 13.67 -13.79 1.39
C VAL A 259 13.94 -15.24 1.01
N GLU A 260 13.10 -16.14 1.46
CA GLU A 260 13.04 -17.52 1.00
C GLU A 260 11.73 -17.77 0.24
N ILE A 261 11.85 -18.40 -0.92
CA ILE A 261 10.71 -18.70 -1.80
C ILE A 261 10.54 -20.21 -1.89
N ASP A 262 9.43 -20.72 -1.34
CA ASP A 262 9.01 -22.08 -1.62
C ASP A 262 8.37 -22.12 -3.01
N LEU A 263 9.07 -22.75 -3.93
CA LEU A 263 8.64 -22.86 -5.35
C LEU A 263 7.54 -23.88 -5.55
N LYS A 264 7.26 -24.76 -4.57
CA LYS A 264 6.29 -25.84 -4.60
C LYS A 264 5.52 -25.98 -3.28
N PRO A 265 4.81 -24.93 -2.83
CA PRO A 265 4.17 -24.95 -1.51
C PRO A 265 3.06 -25.98 -1.34
N ALA A 266 2.44 -26.41 -2.46
CA ALA A 266 1.43 -27.47 -2.43
C ALA A 266 1.99 -28.87 -2.14
N LEU A 267 3.31 -29.06 -2.21
CA LEU A 267 3.99 -30.33 -1.96
C LEU A 267 4.85 -30.21 -0.69
N ASP A 268 4.59 -31.07 0.29
CA ASP A 268 5.52 -31.23 1.41
C ASP A 268 6.85 -31.85 0.92
N GLU A 269 7.88 -31.80 1.76
CA GLU A 269 9.22 -32.27 1.39
C GLU A 269 9.20 -33.75 0.96
N LYS A 270 8.44 -34.60 1.67
CA LYS A 270 8.35 -36.03 1.39
C LYS A 270 7.67 -36.31 0.04
N THR A 271 6.61 -35.58 -0.26
CA THR A 271 5.89 -35.69 -1.52
C THR A 271 6.71 -35.14 -2.69
N LEU A 272 7.42 -34.03 -2.47
CA LEU A 272 8.32 -33.44 -3.47
C LEU A 272 9.52 -34.36 -3.74
N ASP A 273 10.13 -35.01 -2.71
CA ASP A 273 11.22 -35.98 -2.92
C ASP A 273 10.76 -37.19 -3.75
N LYS A 274 9.56 -37.72 -3.47
CA LYS A 274 8.96 -38.80 -4.32
C LYS A 274 8.73 -38.35 -5.75
N ARG A 275 8.28 -37.10 -5.94
CA ARG A 275 8.08 -36.53 -7.27
C ARG A 275 9.41 -36.39 -8.02
N LEU A 276 10.47 -35.91 -7.35
CA LEU A 276 11.82 -35.82 -7.93
C LEU A 276 12.32 -37.21 -8.37
N LEU A 277 12.15 -38.23 -7.53
CA LEU A 277 12.54 -39.62 -7.90
C LEU A 277 11.78 -40.13 -9.16
N ALA A 278 10.49 -39.87 -9.25
CA ALA A 278 9.69 -40.24 -10.40
C ALA A 278 10.10 -39.51 -11.69
N ASP A 279 10.39 -38.19 -11.57
CA ASP A 279 10.87 -37.42 -12.71
C ASP A 279 12.28 -37.84 -13.12
N PHE A 280 13.16 -38.19 -12.18
CA PHE A 280 14.50 -38.73 -12.46
C PHE A 280 14.47 -40.09 -13.15
N ASP A 281 13.55 -40.97 -12.78
CA ASP A 281 13.41 -42.28 -13.45
C ASP A 281 13.01 -42.12 -14.92
N LYS A 282 12.14 -41.17 -15.24
CA LYS A 282 11.78 -40.82 -16.62
C LYS A 282 12.97 -40.32 -17.45
N HIS A 283 13.88 -39.61 -16.83
CA HIS A 283 14.99 -38.90 -17.49
C HIS A 283 16.38 -39.45 -17.15
N LYS A 284 16.48 -40.68 -16.65
CA LYS A 284 17.69 -41.26 -16.06
C LYS A 284 18.97 -41.19 -16.93
N ASN A 285 18.83 -41.21 -18.25
CA ASN A 285 19.95 -41.14 -19.18
C ASN A 285 20.24 -39.70 -19.69
N SER A 286 19.42 -38.74 -19.30
CA SER A 286 19.58 -37.34 -19.69
C SER A 286 20.55 -36.58 -18.77
N ASP A 287 21.07 -35.46 -19.24
CA ASP A 287 21.77 -34.49 -18.40
C ASP A 287 20.77 -33.84 -17.45
N PHE A 288 21.22 -33.55 -16.23
CA PHE A 288 20.37 -33.03 -15.14
C PHE A 288 19.59 -31.76 -15.51
N ILE A 289 20.21 -30.88 -16.31
CA ILE A 289 19.56 -29.64 -16.76
C ILE A 289 18.25 -29.89 -17.52
N ASN A 290 18.09 -31.08 -18.14
CA ASN A 290 16.91 -31.44 -18.91
C ASN A 290 15.82 -32.15 -18.08
N ALA A 291 16.10 -32.51 -16.83
CA ALA A 291 15.20 -33.32 -16.00
C ALA A 291 14.14 -32.50 -15.22
N LEU A 292 14.31 -31.17 -15.12
CA LEU A 292 13.47 -30.32 -14.29
C LEU A 292 12.34 -29.58 -15.06
N GLY A 293 12.24 -29.81 -16.38
CA GLY A 293 11.31 -29.06 -17.25
C GLY A 293 9.82 -29.29 -16.95
N GLU A 294 9.43 -30.47 -16.40
CA GLU A 294 8.06 -30.76 -15.97
C GLU A 294 7.74 -30.15 -14.59
N LEU A 295 8.75 -29.78 -13.82
CA LEU A 295 8.62 -29.26 -12.47
C LEU A 295 8.71 -27.74 -12.39
N LEU A 296 9.57 -27.12 -13.18
CA LEU A 296 9.91 -25.69 -13.08
C LEU A 296 9.77 -24.96 -14.42
N PRO A 297 9.49 -23.65 -14.41
CA PRO A 297 9.65 -22.81 -15.59
C PRO A 297 11.09 -22.87 -16.12
N LYS A 298 11.25 -22.96 -17.44
CA LYS A 298 12.58 -23.13 -18.07
C LYS A 298 13.61 -22.11 -17.60
N LYS A 299 13.20 -20.86 -17.39
CA LYS A 299 14.11 -19.75 -17.02
C LYS A 299 14.76 -19.92 -15.66
N ILE A 300 14.07 -20.53 -14.66
CA ILE A 300 14.62 -20.69 -13.31
C ILE A 300 15.52 -21.93 -13.17
N ILE A 301 15.41 -22.90 -14.07
CA ILE A 301 16.14 -24.19 -13.97
C ILE A 301 17.65 -23.98 -13.81
N PRO A 302 18.36 -23.21 -14.66
CA PRO A 302 19.79 -23.01 -14.50
C PRO A 302 20.20 -22.45 -13.13
N VAL A 303 19.41 -21.52 -12.61
CA VAL A 303 19.69 -20.88 -11.31
C VAL A 303 19.42 -21.84 -10.13
N VAL A 304 18.38 -22.67 -10.22
CA VAL A 304 18.10 -23.71 -9.21
C VAL A 304 19.22 -24.76 -9.20
N ILE A 305 19.72 -25.14 -10.36
CA ILE A 305 20.86 -26.07 -10.50
C ILE A 305 22.11 -25.46 -9.89
N GLU A 306 22.45 -24.21 -10.26
CA GLU A 306 23.59 -23.47 -9.68
C GLU A 306 23.52 -23.46 -8.14
N LYS A 307 22.36 -23.11 -7.57
CA LYS A 307 22.16 -23.06 -6.11
C LYS A 307 22.15 -24.44 -5.45
N SER A 308 21.83 -25.50 -6.16
CA SER A 308 21.88 -26.88 -5.64
C SER A 308 23.28 -27.46 -5.58
N GLY A 309 24.23 -26.85 -6.31
CA GLY A 309 25.61 -27.34 -6.42
C GLY A 309 25.78 -28.63 -7.25
N ILE A 310 24.77 -29.00 -8.04
CA ILE A 310 24.82 -30.20 -8.90
C ILE A 310 25.33 -29.76 -10.28
N ASP A 311 26.24 -30.55 -10.87
CA ASP A 311 26.70 -30.29 -12.25
C ASP A 311 25.51 -30.40 -13.24
N PRO A 312 25.23 -29.37 -14.05
CA PRO A 312 24.14 -29.41 -15.03
C PRO A 312 24.25 -30.55 -16.07
N ARG A 313 25.47 -31.07 -16.32
CA ARG A 313 25.78 -32.17 -17.24
C ARG A 313 25.86 -33.52 -16.55
N GLU A 314 25.73 -33.58 -15.22
CA GLU A 314 25.69 -34.84 -14.50
C GLU A 314 24.50 -35.67 -14.99
N LYS A 315 24.71 -36.97 -15.21
CA LYS A 315 23.62 -37.88 -15.61
C LYS A 315 22.66 -38.06 -14.45
N VAL A 316 21.36 -37.98 -14.73
CA VAL A 316 20.32 -38.04 -13.70
C VAL A 316 20.39 -39.33 -12.88
N ASN A 317 20.80 -40.46 -13.48
CA ASN A 317 20.97 -41.74 -12.77
C ASN A 317 22.17 -41.77 -11.80
N SER A 318 23.10 -40.82 -11.90
CA SER A 318 24.25 -40.70 -10.99
C SER A 318 23.98 -39.74 -9.80
N ILE A 319 22.89 -39.00 -9.84
CA ILE A 319 22.54 -38.04 -8.76
C ILE A 319 22.33 -38.78 -7.44
N THR A 320 23.16 -38.46 -6.48
CA THR A 320 23.13 -39.05 -5.14
C THR A 320 21.95 -38.56 -4.30
N LYS A 321 21.64 -39.31 -3.24
CA LYS A 321 20.62 -38.89 -2.25
C LYS A 321 20.98 -37.54 -1.63
N ALA A 322 22.26 -37.24 -1.39
CA ALA A 322 22.71 -35.96 -0.82
C ALA A 322 22.48 -34.80 -1.79
N GLN A 323 22.79 -34.97 -3.07
CA GLN A 323 22.53 -33.98 -4.11
C GLN A 323 21.02 -33.71 -4.29
N ARG A 324 20.21 -34.79 -4.32
CA ARG A 324 18.74 -34.65 -4.39
C ARG A 324 18.19 -33.93 -3.17
N ALA A 325 18.71 -34.16 -1.98
CA ALA A 325 18.33 -33.42 -0.77
C ALA A 325 18.76 -31.95 -0.83
N ALA A 326 19.88 -31.62 -1.47
CA ALA A 326 20.31 -30.24 -1.72
C ALA A 326 19.34 -29.54 -2.69
N LEU A 327 18.98 -30.20 -3.78
CA LEU A 327 17.96 -29.69 -4.72
C LEU A 327 16.62 -29.45 -4.01
N LEU A 328 16.16 -30.41 -3.20
CA LEU A 328 14.92 -30.31 -2.46
C LEU A 328 14.91 -29.07 -1.56
N ARG A 329 15.99 -28.81 -0.84
CA ARG A 329 16.14 -27.59 0.00
C ARG A 329 16.02 -26.31 -0.83
N VAL A 330 16.67 -26.25 -1.99
CA VAL A 330 16.57 -25.09 -2.88
C VAL A 330 15.14 -24.90 -3.38
N LEU A 331 14.43 -25.97 -3.71
CA LEU A 331 13.04 -25.90 -4.16
C LEU A 331 12.07 -25.42 -3.07
N LYS A 332 12.34 -25.77 -1.81
CA LYS A 332 11.51 -25.41 -0.65
C LYS A 332 11.89 -24.08 -0.02
N ALA A 333 13.14 -23.62 -0.20
CA ALA A 333 13.67 -22.40 0.38
C ALA A 333 14.67 -21.75 -0.57
N PHE A 334 14.19 -21.30 -1.73
CA PHE A 334 15.01 -20.59 -2.73
C PHE A 334 15.42 -19.22 -2.16
N PRO A 335 16.71 -18.99 -1.84
CA PRO A 335 17.14 -17.81 -1.10
C PRO A 335 17.41 -16.63 -2.03
N VAL A 336 17.01 -15.42 -1.55
CA VAL A 336 17.38 -14.13 -2.13
C VAL A 336 17.73 -13.17 -0.99
N GLU A 337 18.97 -12.71 -0.96
CA GLU A 337 19.43 -11.72 0.01
C GLU A 337 18.96 -10.33 -0.40
N ILE A 338 18.47 -9.54 0.56
CA ILE A 338 17.87 -8.22 0.31
C ILE A 338 18.73 -7.13 0.93
N SER A 339 19.25 -6.23 0.09
CA SER A 339 20.04 -5.07 0.49
C SER A 339 19.19 -3.84 0.83
N GLY A 340 17.98 -3.73 0.29
CA GLY A 340 17.16 -2.54 0.49
C GLY A 340 15.79 -2.59 -0.16
N LYS A 341 15.13 -1.43 -0.12
CA LYS A 341 13.89 -1.13 -0.82
C LYS A 341 14.15 -0.15 -1.96
N ARG A 342 13.28 -0.13 -2.95
CA ARG A 342 13.25 0.96 -3.93
C ARG A 342 12.87 2.28 -3.24
N PRO A 343 13.26 3.45 -3.82
CA PRO A 343 12.97 4.76 -3.23
C PRO A 343 11.48 5.01 -2.97
N ILE A 344 11.18 5.90 -2.00
CA ILE A 344 9.81 6.27 -1.63
C ILE A 344 9.00 6.82 -2.81
N ALA A 345 9.66 7.44 -3.78
CA ALA A 345 9.03 7.93 -5.01
C ALA A 345 8.41 6.80 -5.88
N GLU A 346 8.88 5.55 -5.71
CA GLU A 346 8.37 4.36 -6.40
C GLU A 346 7.42 3.53 -5.52
N ALA A 347 7.28 3.89 -4.24
CA ALA A 347 6.41 3.19 -3.30
C ALA A 347 4.93 3.48 -3.62
N ILE A 348 4.07 2.46 -3.47
CA ILE A 348 2.62 2.66 -3.63
C ILE A 348 2.10 3.57 -2.53
N ILE A 349 2.58 3.38 -1.30
CA ILE A 349 2.20 4.17 -0.14
C ILE A 349 3.41 4.50 0.74
N THR A 350 3.19 5.44 1.64
CA THR A 350 4.12 5.82 2.71
C THR A 350 3.69 5.13 4.01
N THR A 351 4.62 4.50 4.74
CA THR A 351 4.45 4.14 6.15
C THR A 351 5.10 5.20 7.02
N GLY A 352 4.61 5.40 8.25
CA GLY A 352 4.92 6.56 9.07
C GLY A 352 3.96 7.72 8.79
N GLY A 353 4.17 8.85 9.41
CA GLY A 353 3.29 10.02 9.32
C GLY A 353 2.91 10.59 10.69
N VAL A 354 1.81 11.32 10.77
CA VAL A 354 1.32 11.93 12.01
C VAL A 354 0.95 10.84 13.01
N SER A 355 1.55 10.90 14.21
CA SER A 355 1.31 9.91 15.27
C SER A 355 -0.17 9.83 15.64
N VAL A 356 -0.80 8.71 15.37
CA VAL A 356 -2.22 8.48 15.70
C VAL A 356 -2.53 8.51 17.20
N ARG A 357 -1.52 8.42 18.07
CA ARG A 357 -1.67 8.58 19.52
C ARG A 357 -2.10 9.98 19.90
N GLU A 358 -1.75 10.96 19.07
CA GLU A 358 -2.01 12.38 19.27
C GLU A 358 -3.22 12.89 18.46
N VAL A 359 -3.94 11.97 17.81
CA VAL A 359 -5.17 12.23 17.07
C VAL A 359 -6.32 11.43 17.70
N SER A 360 -7.50 12.00 17.78
CA SER A 360 -8.69 11.33 18.28
C SER A 360 -9.19 10.27 17.28
N PRO A 361 -9.27 8.99 17.64
CA PRO A 361 -9.80 7.96 16.73
C PRO A 361 -11.30 8.09 16.48
N LYS A 362 -12.01 8.88 17.29
CA LYS A 362 -13.46 9.07 17.19
C LYS A 362 -13.86 10.25 16.30
N THR A 363 -12.95 11.24 16.15
CA THR A 363 -13.24 12.50 15.44
C THR A 363 -12.21 12.87 14.39
N MET A 364 -11.07 12.18 14.35
CA MET A 364 -9.89 12.57 13.55
C MET A 364 -9.27 13.92 13.97
N GLU A 365 -9.70 14.51 15.07
CA GLU A 365 -9.20 15.78 15.59
C GLU A 365 -7.85 15.62 16.29
N SER A 366 -7.02 16.64 16.18
CA SER A 366 -5.76 16.78 16.91
C SER A 366 -6.03 16.89 18.42
N LYS A 367 -5.24 16.15 19.21
CA LYS A 367 -5.21 16.33 20.68
C LYS A 367 -4.25 17.43 21.14
N LYS A 368 -3.52 18.04 20.19
CA LYS A 368 -2.51 19.07 20.45
C LYS A 368 -3.01 20.48 20.14
N LEU A 369 -3.72 20.62 19.02
CA LEU A 369 -4.27 21.88 18.55
C LEU A 369 -5.76 21.66 18.23
N PRO A 370 -6.69 22.20 19.00
CA PRO A 370 -8.13 22.09 18.72
C PRO A 370 -8.47 22.60 17.31
N HIS A 371 -9.53 22.06 16.73
CA HIS A 371 -10.05 22.43 15.40
C HIS A 371 -9.15 22.06 14.22
N LEU A 372 -8.05 21.35 14.46
CA LEU A 372 -7.21 20.75 13.44
C LEU A 372 -7.52 19.26 13.31
N TYR A 373 -7.78 18.79 12.10
CA TYR A 373 -8.12 17.39 11.80
C TYR A 373 -7.12 16.80 10.80
N PHE A 374 -6.93 15.49 10.86
CA PHE A 374 -6.07 14.76 9.94
C PHE A 374 -6.84 13.58 9.32
N ALA A 375 -6.68 13.38 7.99
CA ALA A 375 -7.35 12.27 7.30
C ALA A 375 -6.49 11.67 6.18
N GLY A 376 -6.62 10.36 5.98
CA GLY A 376 -5.93 9.62 4.93
C GLY A 376 -4.47 9.32 5.25
N GLU A 377 -3.65 9.18 4.21
CA GLU A 377 -2.26 8.70 4.25
C GLU A 377 -1.27 9.64 4.97
N VAL A 378 -1.69 10.83 5.38
CA VAL A 378 -0.89 11.70 6.26
C VAL A 378 -0.73 11.13 7.67
N LEU A 379 -1.67 10.28 8.10
CA LEU A 379 -1.65 9.58 9.38
C LEU A 379 -0.68 8.39 9.35
N ASP A 380 -0.07 8.06 10.50
CA ASP A 380 0.74 6.83 10.66
C ASP A 380 -0.15 5.58 10.68
N VAL A 381 -0.79 5.31 9.54
CA VAL A 381 -1.63 4.15 9.26
C VAL A 381 -1.42 3.73 7.82
N ASP A 382 -1.09 2.48 7.58
CA ASP A 382 -0.95 1.92 6.25
C ASP A 382 -1.48 0.48 6.17
N ALA A 383 -1.99 0.09 5.01
CA ALA A 383 -2.57 -1.21 4.75
C ALA A 383 -1.89 -1.89 3.55
N TYR A 384 -2.13 -3.20 3.40
CA TYR A 384 -1.67 -3.95 2.24
C TYR A 384 -2.35 -3.49 0.93
N THR A 385 -1.86 -4.04 -0.19
CA THR A 385 -2.54 -3.89 -1.49
C THR A 385 -3.92 -4.54 -1.45
N GLY A 386 -4.85 -4.06 -2.28
CA GLY A 386 -6.18 -4.68 -2.38
C GLY A 386 -7.36 -3.72 -2.21
N GLY A 387 -7.13 -2.41 -2.16
CA GLY A 387 -8.15 -1.37 -1.98
C GLY A 387 -8.24 -0.83 -0.55
N PHE A 388 -7.50 -1.41 0.39
CA PHE A 388 -7.58 -1.07 1.81
C PHE A 388 -7.10 0.35 2.12
N ASN A 389 -6.04 0.85 1.45
CA ASN A 389 -5.54 2.22 1.68
C ASN A 389 -6.53 3.30 1.21
N LEU A 390 -7.24 3.06 0.10
CA LEU A 390 -8.31 3.96 -0.32
C LEU A 390 -9.51 3.87 0.62
N GLN A 391 -9.85 2.68 1.11
CA GLN A 391 -10.87 2.53 2.16
C GLN A 391 -10.55 3.37 3.39
N ILE A 392 -9.30 3.34 3.88
CA ILE A 392 -8.84 4.18 5.00
C ILE A 392 -9.03 5.66 4.67
N ALA A 393 -8.65 6.08 3.45
CA ALA A 393 -8.79 7.47 3.03
C ALA A 393 -10.25 7.93 3.01
N TRP A 394 -11.16 7.11 2.48
CA TRP A 394 -12.60 7.40 2.47
C TRP A 394 -13.16 7.50 3.88
N SER A 395 -12.90 6.48 4.71
CA SER A 395 -13.47 6.38 6.06
C SER A 395 -12.97 7.50 6.98
N THR A 396 -11.68 7.77 6.98
CA THR A 396 -11.09 8.85 7.81
C THR A 396 -11.46 10.24 7.29
N GLY A 397 -11.53 10.42 5.96
CA GLY A 397 -11.98 11.66 5.34
C GLY A 397 -13.42 11.98 5.71
N ARG A 398 -14.33 11.01 5.58
CA ARG A 398 -15.73 11.18 5.98
C ARG A 398 -15.86 11.52 7.47
N LEU A 399 -15.18 10.77 8.35
CA LEU A 399 -15.23 11.02 9.78
C LEU A 399 -14.71 12.42 10.13
N ALA A 400 -13.57 12.84 9.56
CA ALA A 400 -13.04 14.18 9.77
C ALA A 400 -14.02 15.27 9.28
N GLY A 401 -14.67 15.05 8.13
CA GLY A 401 -15.66 15.98 7.58
C GLY A 401 -16.89 16.13 8.48
N LEU A 402 -17.43 15.02 8.99
CA LEU A 402 -18.54 15.04 9.95
C LEU A 402 -18.15 15.74 11.25
N SER A 403 -17.06 15.29 11.88
CA SER A 403 -16.64 15.82 13.18
C SER A 403 -16.23 17.29 13.11
N ALA A 404 -15.70 17.75 11.98
CA ALA A 404 -15.38 19.14 11.78
C ALA A 404 -16.63 20.05 11.69
N THR A 405 -17.84 19.51 11.58
CA THR A 405 -19.08 20.29 11.57
C THR A 405 -19.86 20.22 12.88
N GLU A 406 -19.46 19.33 13.80
CA GLU A 406 -20.12 19.23 15.11
C GLU A 406 -19.84 20.49 15.94
N GLU A 407 -20.89 21.05 16.58
CA GLU A 407 -20.77 22.12 17.54
C GLU A 407 -20.16 21.58 18.84
N GLU A 408 -19.35 22.40 19.51
CA GLU A 408 -18.87 22.04 20.86
C GLU A 408 -20.03 22.00 21.82
N SER A 409 -20.29 20.81 22.39
CA SER A 409 -21.34 20.60 23.40
C SER A 409 -20.90 21.08 24.78
#